data_a295807237c14fed485667480d147295
#
_entry.id   a295807237c14fed485667480d147295
#
_cell.length_a   1.000
_cell.length_b   1.000
_cell.length_c   1.000
_cell.angle_alpha   90.00
_cell.angle_beta   90.00
_cell.angle_gamma   90.00
#
_symmetry.space_group_name_H-M   'P 1'
#
loop_
_entity.id
_entity.type
_entity.pdbx_description
1 polymer ?
#
loop_
_entity_poly.entity_id
_entity_poly.type
_entity_poly.pdbx_seq_one_letter_code
_entity_poly.pdbx_strand_id
1 'polypeptide(L)'
;VPGRFDYLLHANDLLSKIEGRRARMLDIGTGASLIYPLIGTAAFNWECVGSEVDKEAISYAKGLIRMNASMLGTKIRRQEFKSNILPGIIEKKEQFDLLVCNPPFYKNKSEALAANARKNKNLHGKEQTHHNFGGSANELWYKGGEEAFLKKLALESAEYGSQVHWFTCLVSKKEHVRTFKRFIRKGNPTDLKVIEMTHGNKSSQ
;
A
#
# COMPACT_ATOMS: atom_id res chain seq x y z
N VAL A 1 -11.06 -3.70 9.49
CA VAL A 1 -10.37 -4.87 8.89
C VAL A 1 -9.14 -5.15 9.74
N PRO A 2 -9.17 -6.18 10.64
CA PRO A 2 -8.14 -6.37 11.67
C PRO A 2 -6.70 -6.35 11.11
N GLY A 3 -6.38 -7.15 10.10
CA GLY A 3 -5.04 -7.24 9.56
C GLY A 3 -4.47 -5.97 8.93
N ARG A 4 -5.34 -5.08 8.47
CA ARG A 4 -4.89 -3.78 7.95
C ARG A 4 -4.57 -2.80 9.07
N PHE A 5 -5.31 -2.87 10.15
CA PHE A 5 -5.04 -2.09 11.35
C PHE A 5 -3.75 -2.56 12.03
N ASP A 6 -3.57 -3.87 12.14
CA ASP A 6 -2.38 -4.48 12.71
C ASP A 6 -1.09 -4.10 11.94
N TYR A 7 -1.15 -4.10 10.61
CA TYR A 7 -0.04 -3.58 9.80
C TYR A 7 0.33 -2.14 10.15
N LEU A 8 -0.68 -1.25 10.30
CA LEU A 8 -0.41 0.13 10.67
C LEU A 8 0.04 0.30 12.12
N LEU A 9 -0.35 -0.58 13.06
CA LEU A 9 0.21 -0.61 14.41
C LEU A 9 1.72 -0.88 14.36
N HIS A 10 2.14 -1.95 13.67
CA HIS A 10 3.56 -2.24 13.50
C HIS A 10 4.31 -1.12 12.80
N ALA A 11 3.70 -0.48 11.81
CA ALA A 11 4.31 0.66 11.13
C ALA A 11 4.42 1.88 12.04
N ASN A 12 3.44 2.12 12.92
CA ASN A 12 3.47 3.19 13.92
C ASN A 12 4.58 2.97 14.97
N ASP A 13 4.83 1.72 15.35
CA ASP A 13 5.91 1.39 16.29
C ASP A 13 7.31 1.71 15.76
N LEU A 14 7.47 1.86 14.44
CA LEU A 14 8.72 2.31 13.82
C LEU A 14 8.94 3.81 13.94
N LEU A 15 7.88 4.59 14.14
CA LEU A 15 7.98 6.03 14.24
C LEU A 15 8.48 6.43 15.63
N SER A 16 9.58 7.18 15.67
CA SER A 16 9.98 7.88 16.88
C SER A 16 8.91 8.91 17.24
N LYS A 17 8.82 9.31 18.52
CA LYS A 17 7.93 10.41 18.90
C LYS A 17 8.23 11.64 18.04
N ILE A 18 7.26 12.03 17.25
CA ILE A 18 7.31 13.23 16.43
C ILE A 18 6.68 14.35 17.24
N GLU A 19 7.49 15.32 17.63
CA GLU A 19 7.04 16.46 18.41
C GLU A 19 6.68 17.64 17.50
N GLY A 20 5.62 18.37 17.87
CA GLY A 20 5.24 19.64 17.22
C GLY A 20 4.55 19.51 15.87
N ARG A 21 4.41 18.30 15.28
CA ARG A 21 3.68 18.08 14.02
C ARG A 21 3.05 16.69 13.94
N ARG A 22 2.18 16.50 12.97
CA ARG A 22 1.61 15.18 12.62
C ARG A 22 2.64 14.38 11.79
N ALA A 23 2.66 13.06 11.95
CA ALA A 23 3.42 12.19 11.05
C ALA A 23 2.82 12.20 9.65
N ARG A 24 3.67 12.15 8.63
CA ARG A 24 3.25 12.12 7.22
C ARG A 24 3.44 10.73 6.62
N MET A 25 2.36 10.15 6.15
CA MET A 25 2.32 8.82 5.53
C MET A 25 2.05 8.92 4.03
N LEU A 26 2.81 8.15 3.24
CA LEU A 26 2.53 7.88 1.83
C LEU A 26 2.03 6.44 1.66
N ASP A 27 0.84 6.27 1.09
CA ASP A 27 0.24 4.96 0.79
C ASP A 27 0.33 4.67 -0.71
N ILE A 28 1.07 3.62 -1.08
CA ILE A 28 1.27 3.20 -2.46
C ILE A 28 0.20 2.18 -2.87
N GLY A 29 -0.57 2.51 -3.92
CA GLY A 29 -1.70 1.70 -4.36
C GLY A 29 -2.86 1.79 -3.37
N THR A 30 -3.25 3.03 -3.03
CA THR A 30 -4.25 3.29 -1.98
C THR A 30 -5.64 2.70 -2.28
N GLY A 31 -5.94 2.44 -3.55
CA GLY A 31 -7.21 1.90 -3.99
C GLY A 31 -8.40 2.83 -3.76
N ALA A 32 -9.58 2.38 -4.17
CA ALA A 32 -10.83 3.13 -4.04
C ALA A 32 -11.26 3.36 -2.58
N SER A 33 -10.88 2.46 -1.67
CA SER A 33 -11.33 2.48 -0.27
C SER A 33 -10.50 3.37 0.65
N LEU A 34 -9.28 3.76 0.26
CA LEU A 34 -8.35 4.53 1.09
C LEU A 34 -8.15 3.94 2.49
N ILE A 35 -8.12 2.62 2.61
CA ILE A 35 -8.19 1.98 3.92
C ILE A 35 -7.05 2.35 4.85
N TYR A 36 -5.82 2.49 4.32
CA TYR A 36 -4.67 2.90 5.13
C TYR A 36 -4.72 4.38 5.50
N PRO A 37 -4.99 5.33 4.57
CA PRO A 37 -5.25 6.71 4.91
C PRO A 37 -6.40 6.89 5.92
N LEU A 38 -7.50 6.16 5.78
CA LEU A 38 -8.63 6.21 6.71
C LEU A 38 -8.21 5.80 8.13
N ILE A 39 -7.51 4.67 8.27
CA ILE A 39 -7.01 4.23 9.57
C ILE A 39 -5.96 5.21 10.11
N GLY A 40 -5.01 5.63 9.26
CA GLY A 40 -3.92 6.54 9.63
C GLY A 40 -4.43 7.87 10.18
N THR A 41 -5.44 8.46 9.53
CA THR A 41 -6.04 9.71 10.01
C THR A 41 -6.88 9.51 11.27
N ALA A 42 -7.70 8.44 11.33
CA ALA A 42 -8.63 8.24 12.43
C ALA A 42 -7.96 7.73 13.72
N ALA A 43 -7.01 6.80 13.61
CA ALA A 43 -6.40 6.15 14.76
C ALA A 43 -5.09 6.80 15.22
N PHE A 44 -4.32 7.37 14.29
CA PHE A 44 -2.97 7.88 14.57
C PHE A 44 -2.82 9.38 14.30
N ASN A 45 -3.85 10.05 13.84
CA ASN A 45 -3.83 11.48 13.50
C ASN A 45 -2.73 11.85 12.47
N TRP A 46 -2.45 10.96 11.51
CA TRP A 46 -1.43 11.19 10.47
C TRP A 46 -1.95 12.11 9.35
N GLU A 47 -1.02 12.81 8.70
CA GLU A 47 -1.26 13.41 7.38
C GLU A 47 -1.00 12.36 6.30
N CYS A 48 -1.99 12.11 5.45
CA CYS A 48 -1.93 11.01 4.49
C CYS A 48 -1.91 11.51 3.05
N VAL A 49 -1.04 10.89 2.24
CA VAL A 49 -1.03 11.00 0.79
C VAL A 49 -1.21 9.59 0.23
N GLY A 50 -2.20 9.37 -0.61
CA GLY A 50 -2.37 8.12 -1.35
C GLY A 50 -1.91 8.27 -2.80
N SER A 51 -1.30 7.23 -3.38
CA SER A 51 -1.05 7.14 -4.81
C SER A 51 -1.85 6.02 -5.45
N GLU A 52 -2.34 6.24 -6.67
CA GLU A 52 -3.16 5.25 -7.38
C GLU A 52 -2.99 5.42 -8.91
N VAL A 53 -3.03 4.31 -9.66
CA VAL A 53 -2.94 4.30 -11.13
C VAL A 53 -4.31 4.36 -11.80
N ASP A 54 -5.33 3.82 -11.14
CA ASP A 54 -6.69 3.68 -11.68
C ASP A 54 -7.51 4.96 -11.47
N LYS A 55 -8.01 5.52 -12.57
CA LYS A 55 -8.81 6.77 -12.52
C LYS A 55 -10.14 6.61 -11.80
N GLU A 56 -10.79 5.45 -11.94
CA GLU A 56 -12.07 5.19 -11.29
C GLU A 56 -11.87 5.06 -9.78
N ALA A 57 -10.84 4.31 -9.35
CA ALA A 57 -10.46 4.19 -7.94
C ALA A 57 -10.17 5.57 -7.33
N ILE A 58 -9.43 6.43 -8.05
CA ILE A 58 -9.16 7.81 -7.61
C ILE A 58 -10.46 8.62 -7.46
N SER A 59 -11.40 8.47 -8.39
CA SER A 59 -12.69 9.18 -8.32
C SER A 59 -13.50 8.78 -7.09
N TYR A 60 -13.62 7.47 -6.82
CA TYR A 60 -14.28 6.96 -5.61
C TYR A 60 -13.58 7.43 -4.33
N ALA A 61 -12.26 7.32 -4.29
CA ALA A 61 -11.44 7.74 -3.16
C ALA A 61 -11.61 9.24 -2.85
N LYS A 62 -11.66 10.12 -3.87
CA LYS A 62 -11.96 11.54 -3.71
C LYS A 62 -13.37 11.78 -3.15
N GLY A 63 -14.33 10.95 -3.53
CA GLY A 63 -15.68 10.96 -2.97
C GLY A 63 -15.66 10.65 -1.47
N LEU A 64 -14.96 9.59 -1.07
CA LEU A 64 -14.82 9.20 0.34
C LEU A 64 -14.16 10.30 1.19
N ILE A 65 -13.11 10.95 0.68
CA ILE A 65 -12.47 12.07 1.40
C ILE A 65 -13.47 13.20 1.67
N ARG A 66 -14.27 13.58 0.68
CA ARG A 66 -15.27 14.65 0.85
C ARG A 66 -16.37 14.32 1.86
N MET A 67 -16.68 13.03 2.01
CA MET A 67 -17.71 12.54 2.93
C MET A 67 -17.21 12.33 4.36
N ASN A 68 -15.88 12.38 4.59
CA ASN A 68 -15.29 12.10 5.90
C ASN A 68 -14.45 13.29 6.39
N ALA A 69 -14.94 13.99 7.40
CA ALA A 69 -14.26 15.17 7.94
C ALA A 69 -12.83 14.90 8.42
N SER A 70 -12.56 13.71 8.99
CA SER A 70 -11.22 13.30 9.43
C SER A 70 -10.21 13.17 8.28
N MET A 71 -10.69 13.01 7.05
CA MET A 71 -9.85 12.81 5.85
C MET A 71 -9.64 14.09 5.01
N LEU A 72 -10.18 15.24 5.41
CA LEU A 72 -10.13 16.48 4.62
C LEU A 72 -8.71 16.93 4.24
N GLY A 73 -7.69 16.55 5.01
CA GLY A 73 -6.28 16.79 4.69
C GLY A 73 -5.62 15.74 3.81
N THR A 74 -6.31 14.64 3.52
CA THR A 74 -5.76 13.54 2.71
C THR A 74 -5.69 13.94 1.23
N LYS A 75 -4.53 13.73 0.62
CA LYS A 75 -4.31 13.98 -0.81
C LYS A 75 -4.25 12.68 -1.58
N ILE A 76 -4.71 12.67 -2.84
CA ILE A 76 -4.53 11.55 -3.75
C ILE A 76 -3.77 12.03 -4.96
N ARG A 77 -2.72 11.31 -5.33
CA ARG A 77 -1.89 11.52 -6.50
C ARG A 77 -2.09 10.39 -7.49
N ARG A 78 -2.17 10.76 -8.75
CA ARG A 78 -2.23 9.77 -9.81
C ARG A 78 -0.82 9.38 -10.24
N GLN A 79 -0.53 8.06 -10.22
CA GLN A 79 0.63 7.53 -10.90
C GLN A 79 0.32 7.40 -12.40
N GLU A 80 0.90 8.28 -13.19
CA GLU A 80 0.65 8.36 -14.64
C GLU A 80 1.31 7.18 -15.39
N PHE A 81 2.44 6.72 -14.91
CA PHE A 81 3.23 5.67 -15.54
C PHE A 81 3.18 4.38 -14.72
N LYS A 82 2.46 3.38 -15.22
CA LYS A 82 2.36 2.06 -14.54
C LYS A 82 3.70 1.35 -14.32
N SER A 83 4.74 1.76 -15.04
CA SER A 83 6.11 1.27 -14.85
C SER A 83 6.79 1.84 -13.62
N ASN A 84 6.28 2.92 -13.04
CA ASN A 84 6.86 3.60 -11.90
C ASN A 84 6.02 3.37 -10.64
N ILE A 85 6.68 3.36 -9.49
CA ILE A 85 6.04 3.28 -8.17
C ILE A 85 6.17 4.63 -7.47
N LEU A 86 7.39 5.09 -7.25
CA LEU A 86 7.72 6.32 -6.52
C LEU A 86 7.97 7.55 -7.43
N PRO A 87 8.65 7.41 -8.59
CA PRO A 87 8.87 8.53 -9.48
C PRO A 87 7.56 9.17 -9.95
N GLY A 88 7.45 10.50 -9.82
CA GLY A 88 6.23 11.26 -10.11
C GLY A 88 5.21 11.31 -8.97
N ILE A 89 5.42 10.56 -7.90
CA ILE A 89 4.57 10.58 -6.70
C ILE A 89 5.20 11.42 -5.59
N ILE A 90 6.47 11.22 -5.31
CA ILE A 90 7.21 12.00 -4.30
C ILE A 90 7.75 13.26 -4.97
N GLU A 91 7.32 14.44 -4.49
CA GLU A 91 7.73 15.73 -5.01
C GLU A 91 9.11 16.15 -4.49
N LYS A 92 9.80 17.04 -5.22
CA LYS A 92 11.09 17.58 -4.75
C LYS A 92 10.93 18.23 -3.38
N LYS A 93 11.88 17.95 -2.48
CA LYS A 93 11.93 18.46 -1.09
C LYS A 93 10.79 17.98 -0.18
N GLU A 94 9.92 17.13 -0.66
CA GLU A 94 8.88 16.53 0.18
C GLU A 94 9.48 15.47 1.09
N GLN A 95 8.97 15.38 2.31
CA GLN A 95 9.40 14.41 3.32
C GLN A 95 8.21 13.60 3.80
N PHE A 96 8.42 12.31 3.97
CA PHE A 96 7.49 11.38 4.59
C PHE A 96 8.16 10.64 5.74
N ASP A 97 7.46 10.49 6.85
CA ASP A 97 7.94 9.70 7.97
C ASP A 97 7.77 8.20 7.70
N LEU A 98 6.72 7.86 6.93
CA LEU A 98 6.33 6.49 6.65
C LEU A 98 5.81 6.35 5.22
N LEU A 99 6.27 5.31 4.54
CA LEU A 99 5.64 4.78 3.34
C LEU A 99 5.04 3.42 3.67
N VAL A 100 3.77 3.22 3.34
CA VAL A 100 3.09 1.93 3.45
C VAL A 100 2.71 1.42 2.07
N CYS A 101 2.75 0.11 1.89
CA CYS A 101 2.38 -0.53 0.64
C CYS A 101 1.79 -1.91 0.87
N ASN A 102 0.67 -2.18 0.23
CA ASN A 102 0.12 -3.52 0.08
C ASN A 102 0.22 -3.89 -1.40
N PRO A 103 1.25 -4.63 -1.82
CA PRO A 103 1.56 -4.84 -3.21
C PRO A 103 0.47 -5.65 -3.95
N PRO A 104 0.38 -5.51 -5.28
CA PRO A 104 -0.48 -6.36 -6.09
C PRO A 104 0.03 -7.81 -6.08
N PHE A 105 -0.88 -8.77 -5.86
CA PHE A 105 -0.53 -10.17 -5.66
C PHE A 105 -0.43 -10.98 -6.95
N TYR A 106 -1.20 -10.60 -7.99
CA TYR A 106 -1.35 -11.39 -9.20
C TYR A 106 -0.41 -10.94 -10.32
N LYS A 107 0.00 -11.91 -11.17
CA LYS A 107 0.95 -11.65 -12.26
C LYS A 107 0.31 -10.99 -13.48
N ASN A 108 -1.01 -11.15 -13.61
CA ASN A 108 -1.77 -10.63 -14.74
C ASN A 108 -3.25 -10.43 -14.38
N LYS A 109 -3.96 -9.71 -15.24
CA LYS A 109 -5.38 -9.37 -15.04
C LYS A 109 -6.29 -10.61 -14.99
N SER A 110 -5.99 -11.66 -15.76
CA SER A 110 -6.81 -12.87 -15.80
C SER A 110 -6.76 -13.64 -14.47
N GLU A 111 -5.59 -13.75 -13.84
CA GLU A 111 -5.45 -14.33 -12.50
C GLU A 111 -6.22 -13.52 -11.45
N ALA A 112 -6.13 -12.19 -11.50
CA ALA A 112 -6.86 -11.31 -10.59
C ALA A 112 -8.38 -11.47 -10.73
N LEU A 113 -8.90 -11.52 -11.96
CA LEU A 113 -10.31 -11.74 -12.24
C LEU A 113 -10.78 -13.11 -11.75
N ALA A 114 -10.03 -14.18 -12.04
CA ALA A 114 -10.35 -15.53 -11.60
C ALA A 114 -10.38 -15.65 -10.06
N ALA A 115 -9.45 -15.01 -9.37
CA ALA A 115 -9.43 -14.99 -7.91
C ALA A 115 -10.60 -14.22 -7.31
N ASN A 116 -10.97 -13.07 -7.88
CA ASN A 116 -12.17 -12.32 -7.47
C ASN A 116 -13.45 -13.11 -7.70
N ALA A 117 -13.61 -13.78 -8.85
CA ALA A 117 -14.76 -14.61 -9.13
C ALA A 117 -14.90 -15.77 -8.11
N ARG A 118 -13.80 -16.46 -7.77
CA ARG A 118 -13.79 -17.50 -6.73
C ARG A 118 -14.16 -16.95 -5.35
N LYS A 119 -13.65 -15.78 -4.99
CA LYS A 119 -13.97 -15.14 -3.70
C LYS A 119 -15.45 -14.77 -3.61
N ASN A 120 -16.02 -14.22 -4.68
CA ASN A 120 -17.45 -13.86 -4.74
C ASN A 120 -18.35 -15.09 -4.65
N LYS A 121 -18.03 -16.17 -5.37
CA LYS A 121 -18.76 -17.43 -5.31
C LYS A 121 -18.76 -18.01 -3.89
N ASN A 122 -17.65 -17.94 -3.18
CA ASN A 122 -17.56 -18.45 -1.81
C ASN A 122 -18.28 -17.58 -0.77
N LEU A 123 -18.43 -16.27 -1.02
CA LEU A 123 -19.08 -15.34 -0.07
C LEU A 123 -20.59 -15.22 -0.28
N HIS A 124 -21.09 -15.35 -1.51
CA HIS A 124 -22.48 -15.00 -1.85
C HIS A 124 -23.25 -16.09 -2.56
N GLY A 125 -22.65 -17.24 -2.90
CA GLY A 125 -23.34 -18.36 -3.54
C GLY A 125 -23.90 -18.11 -4.94
N LYS A 126 -23.78 -16.89 -5.50
CA LYS A 126 -24.21 -16.48 -6.84
C LYS A 126 -23.21 -15.49 -7.45
N GLU A 127 -23.02 -15.58 -8.76
CA GLU A 127 -22.29 -14.60 -9.55
C GLU A 127 -23.04 -13.26 -9.54
N GLN A 128 -22.67 -12.37 -8.62
CA GLN A 128 -23.06 -10.97 -8.72
C GLN A 128 -21.86 -10.14 -9.17
N THR A 129 -22.01 -9.50 -10.33
CA THR A 129 -21.05 -8.60 -10.96
C THR A 129 -21.02 -7.21 -10.30
N HIS A 130 -21.33 -7.11 -9.01
CA HIS A 130 -21.27 -5.83 -8.30
C HIS A 130 -19.85 -5.53 -7.84
N HIS A 131 -19.44 -4.29 -8.06
CA HIS A 131 -18.17 -3.70 -7.64
C HIS A 131 -17.90 -4.00 -6.15
N ASN A 132 -17.05 -4.98 -5.91
CA ASN A 132 -16.63 -5.29 -4.55
C ASN A 132 -15.65 -4.21 -4.07
N PHE A 133 -15.94 -3.62 -2.94
CA PHE A 133 -15.05 -2.73 -2.17
C PHE A 133 -13.68 -3.36 -1.77
N GLY A 134 -13.33 -4.50 -2.33
CA GLY A 134 -12.09 -5.23 -2.11
C GLY A 134 -10.98 -4.96 -3.14
N GLY A 135 -11.10 -3.92 -3.95
CA GLY A 135 -10.20 -3.56 -5.02
C GLY A 135 -10.73 -3.99 -6.40
N SER A 136 -10.58 -3.11 -7.40
CA SER A 136 -10.86 -3.46 -8.79
C SER A 136 -9.84 -4.49 -9.27
N ALA A 137 -10.19 -5.30 -10.28
CA ALA A 137 -9.24 -6.26 -10.86
C ALA A 137 -7.96 -5.57 -11.38
N ASN A 138 -8.03 -4.27 -11.68
CA ASN A 138 -6.89 -3.48 -12.14
C ASN A 138 -5.89 -3.12 -11.03
N GLU A 139 -6.31 -3.10 -9.77
CA GLU A 139 -5.48 -2.79 -8.59
C GLU A 139 -4.70 -4.02 -8.10
N LEU A 140 -5.12 -5.22 -8.47
CA LEU A 140 -4.64 -6.46 -7.85
C LEU A 140 -3.51 -7.15 -8.63
N TRP A 141 -3.11 -6.64 -9.82
CA TRP A 141 -2.09 -7.28 -10.61
C TRP A 141 -0.97 -6.33 -11.05
N TYR A 142 0.23 -6.90 -11.17
CA TYR A 142 1.41 -6.23 -11.69
C TYR A 142 2.15 -7.22 -12.63
N LYS A 143 2.73 -6.72 -13.73
CA LYS A 143 3.48 -7.58 -14.66
C LYS A 143 4.65 -8.26 -13.92
N GLY A 144 4.58 -9.59 -13.80
CA GLY A 144 5.52 -10.39 -13.02
C GLY A 144 5.13 -10.60 -11.55
N GLY A 145 3.97 -10.07 -11.10
CA GLY A 145 3.40 -10.31 -9.78
C GLY A 145 4.10 -9.58 -8.64
N GLU A 146 3.81 -10.02 -7.43
CA GLU A 146 4.33 -9.43 -6.19
C GLU A 146 5.87 -9.35 -6.18
N GLU A 147 6.57 -10.40 -6.61
CA GLU A 147 8.04 -10.42 -6.59
C GLU A 147 8.65 -9.32 -7.48
N ALA A 148 8.11 -9.14 -8.70
CA ALA A 148 8.57 -8.10 -9.61
C ALA A 148 8.27 -6.70 -9.07
N PHE A 149 7.11 -6.51 -8.44
CA PHE A 149 6.73 -5.26 -7.79
C PHE A 149 7.67 -4.94 -6.61
N LEU A 150 7.91 -5.90 -5.72
CA LEU A 150 8.81 -5.74 -4.57
C LEU A 150 10.25 -5.40 -5.01
N LYS A 151 10.74 -6.09 -6.05
CA LYS A 151 12.05 -5.75 -6.64
C LYS A 151 12.10 -4.31 -7.14
N LYS A 152 11.06 -3.86 -7.84
CA LYS A 152 10.96 -2.50 -8.36
C LYS A 152 10.91 -1.48 -7.22
N LEU A 153 10.06 -1.73 -6.22
CA LEU A 153 9.94 -0.87 -5.03
C LEU A 153 11.29 -0.74 -4.31
N ALA A 154 12.01 -1.84 -4.11
CA ALA A 154 13.33 -1.81 -3.46
C ALA A 154 14.37 -1.01 -4.24
N LEU A 155 14.35 -1.07 -5.57
CA LEU A 155 15.27 -0.30 -6.41
C LEU A 155 14.94 1.19 -6.37
N GLU A 156 13.67 1.54 -6.49
CA GLU A 156 13.25 2.94 -6.44
C GLU A 156 13.42 3.54 -5.04
N SER A 157 13.16 2.78 -3.96
CA SER A 157 13.31 3.29 -2.59
C SER A 157 14.73 3.78 -2.27
N ALA A 158 15.75 3.20 -2.92
CA ALA A 158 17.13 3.65 -2.75
C ALA A 158 17.35 5.10 -3.20
N GLU A 159 16.59 5.57 -4.20
CA GLU A 159 16.68 6.93 -4.73
C GLU A 159 15.96 7.95 -3.81
N TYR A 160 15.02 7.49 -2.99
CA TYR A 160 14.17 8.32 -2.13
C TYR A 160 14.50 8.19 -0.64
N GLY A 161 15.63 7.56 -0.28
CA GLY A 161 16.03 7.34 1.12
C GLY A 161 16.22 8.62 1.93
N SER A 162 16.51 9.75 1.29
CA SER A 162 16.58 11.07 1.94
C SER A 162 15.20 11.72 2.14
N GLN A 163 14.14 11.22 1.51
CA GLN A 163 12.80 11.80 1.54
C GLN A 163 11.79 10.94 2.30
N VAL A 164 12.08 9.67 2.54
CA VAL A 164 11.21 8.75 3.27
C VAL A 164 12.00 8.09 4.38
N HIS A 165 11.56 8.27 5.62
CA HIS A 165 12.28 7.74 6.78
C HIS A 165 12.11 6.22 6.91
N TRP A 166 10.89 5.70 6.80
CA TRP A 166 10.60 4.28 6.80
C TRP A 166 9.82 3.85 5.56
N PHE A 167 10.38 2.90 4.81
CA PHE A 167 9.65 2.19 3.76
C PHE A 167 9.12 0.89 4.35
N THR A 168 7.81 0.69 4.31
CA THR A 168 7.19 -0.56 4.75
C THR A 168 6.37 -1.19 3.63
N CYS A 169 6.31 -2.52 3.60
CA CYS A 169 5.58 -3.24 2.60
C CYS A 169 5.11 -4.59 3.13
N LEU A 170 3.84 -4.92 2.90
CA LEU A 170 3.35 -6.27 3.16
C LEU A 170 3.95 -7.23 2.13
N VAL A 171 4.32 -8.43 2.59
CA VAL A 171 4.80 -9.50 1.73
C VAL A 171 3.99 -10.76 1.99
N SER A 172 3.31 -11.27 0.96
CA SER A 172 2.37 -12.39 1.13
C SER A 172 3.05 -13.75 1.26
N LYS A 173 4.30 -13.88 0.76
CA LYS A 173 5.01 -15.16 0.72
C LYS A 173 6.41 -15.04 1.31
N LYS A 174 6.77 -15.98 2.19
CA LYS A 174 8.12 -16.04 2.82
C LYS A 174 9.26 -16.09 1.80
N GLU A 175 9.07 -16.77 0.67
CA GLU A 175 10.04 -16.84 -0.42
C GLU A 175 10.35 -15.48 -1.02
N HIS A 176 9.35 -14.59 -1.14
CA HIS A 176 9.52 -13.23 -1.65
C HIS A 176 10.30 -12.33 -0.69
N VAL A 177 10.20 -12.55 0.63
CA VAL A 177 10.97 -11.80 1.64
C VAL A 177 12.47 -11.92 1.39
N ARG A 178 12.96 -13.15 1.09
CA ARG A 178 14.40 -13.38 0.82
C ARG A 178 14.88 -12.56 -0.37
N THR A 179 14.13 -12.61 -1.48
CA THR A 179 14.44 -11.85 -2.70
C THR A 179 14.37 -10.34 -2.42
N PHE A 180 13.32 -9.88 -1.76
CA PHE A 180 13.11 -8.46 -1.42
C PHE A 180 14.26 -7.92 -0.56
N LYS A 181 14.64 -8.61 0.52
CA LYS A 181 15.79 -8.23 1.37
C LYS A 181 17.09 -8.07 0.57
N ARG A 182 17.33 -8.96 -0.41
CA ARG A 182 18.53 -8.87 -1.27
C ARG A 182 18.55 -7.58 -2.10
N PHE A 183 17.39 -7.13 -2.60
CA PHE A 183 17.32 -5.89 -3.39
C PHE A 183 17.38 -4.65 -2.49
N ILE A 184 16.71 -4.64 -1.33
CA ILE A 184 16.79 -3.55 -0.35
C ILE A 184 18.23 -3.31 0.09
N ARG A 185 19.02 -4.37 0.38
CA ARG A 185 20.41 -4.24 0.81
C ARG A 185 21.33 -3.56 -0.21
N LYS A 186 20.98 -3.56 -1.50
CA LYS A 186 21.74 -2.83 -2.52
C LYS A 186 21.65 -1.32 -2.39
N GLY A 187 20.59 -0.81 -1.76
CA GLY A 187 20.38 0.60 -1.45
C GLY A 187 21.01 1.05 -0.13
N ASN A 188 21.79 0.18 0.55
CA ASN A 188 22.44 0.46 1.83
C ASN A 188 21.49 1.08 2.88
N PRO A 189 20.40 0.43 3.24
CA PRO A 189 19.49 0.94 4.27
C PRO A 189 20.19 0.98 5.63
N THR A 190 19.88 1.97 6.44
CA THR A 190 20.39 2.10 7.81
C THR A 190 19.88 0.98 8.72
N ASP A 191 18.62 0.54 8.50
CA ASP A 191 18.00 -0.56 9.24
C ASP A 191 17.12 -1.38 8.30
N LEU A 192 16.91 -2.66 8.64
CA LEU A 192 16.02 -3.57 7.91
C LEU A 192 15.36 -4.54 8.88
N LYS A 193 14.06 -4.41 9.07
CA LYS A 193 13.24 -5.26 9.94
C LYS A 193 12.30 -6.15 9.13
N VAL A 194 12.05 -7.34 9.62
CA VAL A 194 10.98 -8.23 9.15
C VAL A 194 10.11 -8.58 10.34
N ILE A 195 8.83 -8.27 10.24
CA ILE A 195 7.84 -8.49 11.31
C ILE A 195 6.86 -9.51 10.78
N GLU A 196 6.74 -10.66 11.47
CA GLU A 196 5.74 -11.66 11.13
C GLU A 196 4.37 -11.23 11.64
N MET A 197 3.38 -11.28 10.75
CA MET A 197 2.00 -10.97 11.07
C MET A 197 1.12 -12.20 10.86
N THR A 198 0.33 -12.57 11.86
CA THR A 198 -0.57 -13.73 11.78
C THR A 198 -2.02 -13.30 11.96
N HIS A 199 -2.87 -13.67 11.02
CA HIS A 199 -4.31 -13.44 11.11
C HIS A 199 -5.08 -14.73 10.84
N GLY A 200 -5.61 -15.33 11.89
CA GLY A 200 -6.28 -16.63 11.81
C GLY A 200 -5.34 -17.68 11.20
N ASN A 201 -5.77 -18.34 10.13
CA ASN A 201 -4.97 -19.38 9.46
C ASN A 201 -4.01 -18.82 8.36
N LYS A 202 -3.85 -17.50 8.25
CA LYS A 202 -2.95 -16.87 7.27
C LYS A 202 -1.84 -16.11 7.95
N SER A 203 -0.61 -16.34 7.53
CA SER A 203 0.55 -15.53 7.90
C SER A 203 0.97 -14.61 6.77
N SER A 204 1.31 -13.37 7.07
CA SER A 204 1.94 -12.41 6.16
C SER A 204 3.15 -11.77 6.84
N GLN A 205 4.06 -11.22 6.08
CA GLN A 205 5.28 -10.58 6.59
C GLN A 205 5.46 -9.20 5.98
#